data_1be670b6ad06475221ca17a86c0f5ac0
#
_entry.id   1be670b6ad06475221ca17a86c0f5ac0
#
_cell.length_a   1.000
_cell.length_b   1.000
_cell.length_c   1.000
_cell.angle_alpha   90.00
_cell.angle_beta   90.00
_cell.angle_gamma   90.00
#
_symmetry.space_group_name_H-M   'P 1'
#
loop_
_entity.id
_entity.type
_entity.pdbx_description
1 polymer ?
#
loop_
_entity_poly.entity_id
_entity_poly.type
_entity_poly.pdbx_seq_one_letter_code
_entity_poly.pdbx_strand_id
1 'polypeptide(L)'
;MKKNFLLFVVLTLTSFIMSAQNITSIYQFKVEDLSGKTFDFASLKGKKILIVNTASKCGYTPQYEQLEAIYKKYKNSNFVIIGFPANNFLWQEPGTNAEIATFCQSKYGVTFPMMEKISVKGKDMHPLYQFLTQKKLNGVLDSKVEWNFQKYLINEKGQLEQVYMSGVKPDDEKITNWITK
;
A
#
# COMPACT_ATOMS: atom_id res chain seq x y z
N MET A 1 73.45 -18.73 -25.06
CA MET A 1 72.67 -17.68 -24.36
C MET A 1 71.18 -17.94 -24.63
N LYS A 2 70.46 -18.54 -23.66
CA LYS A 2 69.01 -18.82 -23.77
C LYS A 2 68.27 -17.69 -23.04
N LYS A 3 67.48 -16.88 -23.75
CA LYS A 3 66.64 -15.83 -23.16
C LYS A 3 65.31 -16.48 -22.77
N ASN A 4 65.04 -16.57 -21.45
CA ASN A 4 63.75 -16.95 -20.91
C ASN A 4 62.79 -15.77 -21.00
N PHE A 5 61.71 -15.92 -21.78
CA PHE A 5 60.64 -14.94 -21.88
C PHE A 5 59.58 -15.32 -20.85
N LEU A 6 59.50 -14.55 -19.77
CA LEU A 6 58.51 -14.76 -18.71
C LEU A 6 57.19 -14.08 -19.13
N LEU A 7 56.18 -14.87 -19.44
CA LEU A 7 54.87 -14.37 -19.84
C LEU A 7 54.05 -14.09 -18.56
N PHE A 8 53.85 -12.79 -18.23
CA PHE A 8 52.95 -12.38 -17.16
C PHE A 8 51.53 -12.42 -17.66
N VAL A 9 50.73 -13.39 -17.21
CA VAL A 9 49.26 -13.43 -17.40
C VAL A 9 48.63 -12.58 -16.30
N VAL A 10 48.17 -11.37 -16.67
CA VAL A 10 47.41 -10.51 -15.78
C VAL A 10 45.96 -10.99 -15.81
N LEU A 11 45.53 -11.71 -14.75
CA LEU A 11 44.17 -12.13 -14.55
C LEU A 11 43.35 -10.95 -13.99
N THR A 12 42.63 -10.23 -14.85
CA THR A 12 41.69 -9.18 -14.40
C THR A 12 40.43 -9.82 -13.84
N LEU A 13 40.30 -9.86 -12.51
CA LEU A 13 39.05 -10.18 -11.84
C LEU A 13 38.08 -9.02 -12.07
N THR A 14 37.14 -9.17 -12.99
CA THR A 14 35.98 -8.30 -13.10
C THR A 14 34.98 -8.67 -12.02
N SER A 15 34.98 -7.92 -10.92
CA SER A 15 33.96 -8.04 -9.87
C SER A 15 32.62 -7.58 -10.44
N PHE A 16 31.73 -8.52 -10.74
CA PHE A 16 30.33 -8.22 -11.00
C PHE A 16 29.70 -7.74 -9.69
N ILE A 17 29.56 -6.43 -9.54
CA ILE A 17 28.72 -5.84 -8.49
C ILE A 17 27.26 -6.09 -8.93
N MET A 18 26.67 -7.19 -8.43
CA MET A 18 25.22 -7.34 -8.47
C MET A 18 24.62 -6.26 -7.60
N SER A 19 24.20 -5.16 -8.22
CA SER A 19 23.33 -4.19 -7.58
C SER A 19 22.04 -4.93 -7.21
N ALA A 20 21.84 -5.21 -5.92
CA ALA A 20 20.57 -5.67 -5.42
C ALA A 20 19.54 -4.60 -5.79
N GLN A 21 18.73 -4.86 -6.82
CA GLN A 21 17.56 -4.04 -7.11
C GLN A 21 16.68 -4.10 -5.88
N ASN A 22 16.63 -3.02 -5.12
CA ASN A 22 15.61 -2.86 -4.08
C ASN A 22 14.26 -3.02 -4.78
N ILE A 23 13.61 -4.15 -4.53
CA ILE A 23 12.29 -4.45 -5.09
C ILE A 23 11.33 -3.46 -4.44
N THR A 24 11.05 -2.37 -5.13
CA THR A 24 10.13 -1.31 -4.70
C THR A 24 8.69 -1.77 -4.87
N SER A 25 8.30 -2.81 -4.13
CA SER A 25 6.99 -3.46 -4.29
C SER A 25 6.31 -3.67 -2.95
N ILE A 26 5.00 -3.43 -2.92
CA ILE A 26 4.15 -3.68 -1.75
C ILE A 26 4.10 -5.16 -1.35
N TYR A 27 4.43 -6.07 -2.25
CA TYR A 27 4.37 -7.54 -2.04
C TYR A 27 5.37 -8.07 -0.99
N GLN A 28 6.28 -7.23 -0.51
CA GLN A 28 7.19 -7.57 0.59
C GLN A 28 6.54 -7.49 1.98
N PHE A 29 5.35 -6.88 2.09
CA PHE A 29 4.71 -6.63 3.38
C PHE A 29 3.75 -7.74 3.79
N LYS A 30 3.76 -8.02 5.09
CA LYS A 30 2.75 -8.78 5.81
C LYS A 30 2.22 -7.91 6.93
N VAL A 31 0.93 -7.93 7.12
CA VAL A 31 0.22 -7.15 8.15
C VAL A 31 -0.82 -8.06 8.81
N GLU A 32 -1.43 -7.62 9.90
CA GLU A 32 -2.57 -8.32 10.47
C GLU A 32 -3.88 -7.68 9.98
N ASP A 33 -4.93 -8.48 9.85
CA ASP A 33 -6.29 -8.00 9.65
C ASP A 33 -6.96 -7.64 11.00
N LEU A 34 -8.17 -7.12 10.97
CA LEU A 34 -8.92 -6.76 12.18
C LEU A 34 -9.16 -7.94 13.13
N SER A 35 -9.01 -9.19 12.67
CA SER A 35 -9.13 -10.40 13.49
C SER A 35 -7.79 -10.89 14.07
N GLY A 36 -6.68 -10.24 13.74
CA GLY A 36 -5.33 -10.66 14.11
C GLY A 36 -4.75 -11.74 13.22
N LYS A 37 -5.39 -12.05 12.07
CA LYS A 37 -4.85 -13.01 11.11
C LYS A 37 -3.86 -12.32 10.17
N THR A 38 -2.72 -12.96 9.94
CA THR A 38 -1.72 -12.45 9.00
C THR A 38 -2.28 -12.36 7.58
N PHE A 39 -2.17 -11.19 6.99
CA PHE A 39 -2.47 -10.88 5.59
C PHE A 39 -1.16 -10.65 4.83
N ASP A 40 -0.91 -11.45 3.82
CA ASP A 40 0.31 -11.39 3.00
C ASP A 40 0.00 -10.68 1.65
N PHE A 41 0.60 -9.51 1.43
CA PHE A 41 0.42 -8.77 0.18
C PHE A 41 0.93 -9.54 -1.05
N ALA A 42 1.81 -10.52 -0.89
CA ALA A 42 2.25 -11.36 -2.00
C ALA A 42 1.09 -12.17 -2.63
N SER A 43 0.00 -12.42 -1.88
CA SER A 43 -1.21 -13.07 -2.39
C SER A 43 -2.00 -12.20 -3.40
N LEU A 44 -1.67 -10.92 -3.48
CA LEU A 44 -2.32 -9.95 -4.38
C LEU A 44 -1.54 -9.70 -5.68
N LYS A 45 -0.49 -10.48 -5.97
CA LYS A 45 0.27 -10.35 -7.24
C LYS A 45 -0.67 -10.42 -8.44
N GLY A 46 -0.48 -9.48 -9.37
CA GLY A 46 -1.32 -9.36 -10.57
C GLY A 46 -2.62 -8.59 -10.36
N LYS A 47 -2.88 -8.07 -9.16
CA LYS A 47 -4.06 -7.22 -8.89
C LYS A 47 -3.68 -5.76 -8.76
N LYS A 48 -4.57 -4.89 -9.21
CA LYS A 48 -4.59 -3.47 -8.84
C LYS A 48 -5.10 -3.32 -7.41
N ILE A 49 -4.39 -2.56 -6.60
CA ILE A 49 -4.70 -2.42 -5.17
C ILE A 49 -4.95 -0.94 -4.86
N LEU A 50 -6.10 -0.63 -4.27
CA LEU A 50 -6.37 0.67 -3.67
C LEU A 50 -6.15 0.56 -2.16
N ILE A 51 -5.12 1.23 -1.64
CA ILE A 51 -4.88 1.37 -0.21
C ILE A 51 -5.55 2.66 0.27
N VAL A 52 -6.26 2.60 1.39
CA VAL A 52 -6.90 3.76 2.00
C VAL A 52 -6.79 3.73 3.51
N ASN A 53 -6.36 4.84 4.13
CA ASN A 53 -6.42 4.98 5.58
C ASN A 53 -7.79 5.49 6.00
N THR A 54 -8.40 4.87 7.01
CA THR A 54 -9.79 5.09 7.38
C THR A 54 -9.97 5.55 8.82
N ALA A 55 -11.14 6.10 9.11
CA ALA A 55 -11.56 6.42 10.47
C ALA A 55 -13.09 6.43 10.60
N SER A 56 -13.60 6.05 11.78
CA SER A 56 -15.04 5.92 12.06
C SER A 56 -15.73 7.24 12.43
N LYS A 57 -14.97 8.28 12.83
CA LYS A 57 -15.51 9.58 13.32
C LYS A 57 -14.98 10.77 12.50
N CYS A 58 -14.87 10.61 11.19
CA CYS A 58 -14.37 11.62 10.27
C CYS A 58 -15.49 12.15 9.37
N GLY A 59 -15.40 13.40 8.93
CA GLY A 59 -16.33 13.94 7.93
C GLY A 59 -16.31 13.17 6.60
N TYR A 60 -15.21 12.45 6.31
CA TYR A 60 -15.08 11.59 5.13
C TYR A 60 -15.54 10.14 5.36
N THR A 61 -15.97 9.76 6.56
CA THR A 61 -16.43 8.39 6.87
C THR A 61 -17.52 7.87 5.90
N PRO A 62 -18.45 8.70 5.38
CA PRO A 62 -19.40 8.26 4.35
C PRO A 62 -18.77 7.70 3.07
N GLN A 63 -17.49 7.96 2.80
CA GLN A 63 -16.79 7.34 1.67
C GLN A 63 -16.69 5.80 1.75
N TYR A 64 -16.93 5.19 2.90
CA TYR A 64 -17.06 3.74 2.99
C TYR A 64 -18.14 3.17 2.07
N GLU A 65 -19.25 3.89 1.86
CA GLU A 65 -20.32 3.48 0.93
C GLU A 65 -19.80 3.38 -0.51
N GLN A 66 -19.06 4.42 -0.94
CA GLN A 66 -18.48 4.47 -2.28
C GLN A 66 -17.35 3.45 -2.46
N LEU A 67 -16.50 3.26 -1.43
CA LEU A 67 -15.46 2.22 -1.43
C LEU A 67 -16.08 0.83 -1.60
N GLU A 68 -17.13 0.53 -0.84
CA GLU A 68 -17.81 -0.75 -0.93
C GLU A 68 -18.51 -0.94 -2.28
N ALA A 69 -19.13 0.12 -2.81
CA ALA A 69 -19.78 0.09 -4.11
C ALA A 69 -18.79 -0.23 -5.25
N ILE A 70 -17.63 0.46 -5.31
CA ILE A 70 -16.62 0.17 -6.33
C ILE A 70 -15.95 -1.19 -6.08
N TYR A 71 -15.76 -1.59 -4.82
CA TYR A 71 -15.23 -2.92 -4.51
C TYR A 71 -16.16 -4.03 -5.05
N LYS A 72 -17.46 -3.98 -4.73
CA LYS A 72 -18.45 -4.94 -5.25
C LYS A 72 -18.48 -4.98 -6.77
N LYS A 73 -18.38 -3.82 -7.42
CA LYS A 73 -18.39 -3.70 -8.88
C LYS A 73 -17.15 -4.33 -9.53
N TYR A 74 -15.98 -4.15 -8.95
CA TYR A 74 -14.71 -4.47 -9.62
C TYR A 74 -13.90 -5.62 -9.01
N LYS A 75 -14.29 -6.19 -7.85
CA LYS A 75 -13.52 -7.26 -7.16
C LYS A 75 -13.22 -8.49 -8.01
N ASN A 76 -14.02 -8.74 -9.04
CA ASN A 76 -13.81 -9.85 -9.99
C ASN A 76 -12.93 -9.46 -11.19
N SER A 77 -12.47 -8.21 -11.28
CA SER A 77 -11.66 -7.64 -12.37
C SER A 77 -10.22 -7.37 -11.93
N ASN A 78 -9.60 -8.31 -11.20
CA ASN A 78 -8.24 -8.17 -10.69
C ASN A 78 -8.00 -6.90 -9.85
N PHE A 79 -9.01 -6.45 -9.13
CA PHE A 79 -8.97 -5.27 -8.27
C PHE A 79 -9.29 -5.62 -6.82
N VAL A 80 -8.63 -4.94 -5.88
CA VAL A 80 -8.90 -5.08 -4.45
C VAL A 80 -8.72 -3.74 -3.73
N ILE A 81 -9.52 -3.52 -2.68
CA ILE A 81 -9.35 -2.41 -1.74
C ILE A 81 -8.80 -2.99 -0.44
N ILE A 82 -7.83 -2.30 0.17
CA ILE A 82 -7.30 -2.61 1.50
C ILE A 82 -7.43 -1.38 2.39
N GLY A 83 -8.24 -1.47 3.43
CA GLY A 83 -8.47 -0.40 4.38
C GLY A 83 -7.57 -0.52 5.61
N PHE A 84 -6.99 0.58 6.04
CA PHE A 84 -6.17 0.70 7.25
C PHE A 84 -6.78 1.71 8.20
N PRO A 85 -7.42 1.30 9.28
CA PRO A 85 -7.86 2.22 10.33
C PRO A 85 -6.66 2.96 10.95
N ALA A 86 -6.80 4.27 11.18
CA ALA A 86 -5.71 5.09 11.70
C ALA A 86 -6.23 6.19 12.63
N ASN A 87 -5.63 6.30 13.82
CA ASN A 87 -6.03 7.28 14.84
C ASN A 87 -5.15 8.54 14.87
N ASN A 88 -4.37 8.78 13.80
CA ASN A 88 -3.40 9.89 13.73
C ASN A 88 -4.03 11.27 13.54
N PHE A 89 -5.32 11.34 13.17
CA PHE A 89 -5.99 12.60 12.85
C PHE A 89 -7.12 12.87 13.83
N LEU A 90 -6.85 13.75 14.80
CA LEU A 90 -7.80 14.21 15.83
C LEU A 90 -8.52 13.07 16.56
N TRP A 91 -7.84 11.93 16.78
CA TRP A 91 -8.40 10.74 17.46
C TRP A 91 -9.73 10.26 16.87
N GLN A 92 -9.85 10.35 15.54
CA GLN A 92 -11.10 10.00 14.86
C GLN A 92 -11.28 8.49 14.66
N GLU A 93 -10.33 7.64 15.11
CA GLU A 93 -10.45 6.18 15.13
C GLU A 93 -10.11 5.61 16.54
N PRO A 94 -10.91 5.92 17.57
CA PRO A 94 -10.58 5.53 18.95
C PRO A 94 -10.84 4.04 19.24
N GLY A 95 -11.67 3.37 18.44
CA GLY A 95 -12.12 2.00 18.67
C GLY A 95 -10.98 0.97 18.64
N THR A 96 -11.22 -0.17 19.26
CA THR A 96 -10.42 -1.40 19.09
C THR A 96 -10.64 -2.00 17.71
N ASN A 97 -9.78 -2.93 17.28
CA ASN A 97 -9.96 -3.63 16.01
C ASN A 97 -11.34 -4.32 15.90
N ALA A 98 -11.84 -4.92 16.99
CA ALA A 98 -13.14 -5.56 17.03
C ALA A 98 -14.31 -4.56 16.89
N GLU A 99 -14.20 -3.40 17.56
CA GLU A 99 -15.22 -2.34 17.44
C GLU A 99 -15.23 -1.73 16.04
N ILE A 100 -14.05 -1.55 15.41
CA ILE A 100 -13.91 -1.07 14.04
C ILE A 100 -14.53 -2.08 13.06
N ALA A 101 -14.25 -3.38 13.22
CA ALA A 101 -14.84 -4.43 12.40
C ALA A 101 -16.38 -4.38 12.46
N THR A 102 -16.93 -4.30 13.67
CA THR A 102 -18.38 -4.20 13.91
C THR A 102 -18.96 -2.94 13.27
N PHE A 103 -18.30 -1.79 13.43
CA PHE A 103 -18.72 -0.52 12.83
C PHE A 103 -18.76 -0.61 11.29
N CYS A 104 -17.67 -1.05 10.66
CA CYS A 104 -17.56 -1.16 9.21
C CYS A 104 -18.65 -2.08 8.64
N GLN A 105 -18.86 -3.24 9.28
CA GLN A 105 -19.86 -4.20 8.85
C GLN A 105 -21.28 -3.67 9.04
N SER A 106 -21.62 -3.20 10.25
CA SER A 106 -23.01 -2.86 10.59
C SER A 106 -23.49 -1.56 9.96
N LYS A 107 -22.60 -0.58 9.76
CA LYS A 107 -22.97 0.74 9.23
C LYS A 107 -22.84 0.85 7.72
N TYR A 108 -21.86 0.17 7.13
CA TYR A 108 -21.50 0.34 5.73
C TYR A 108 -21.48 -0.97 4.94
N GLY A 109 -21.68 -2.11 5.60
CA GLY A 109 -21.65 -3.42 4.95
C GLY A 109 -20.33 -3.71 4.25
N VAL A 110 -19.21 -3.22 4.81
CA VAL A 110 -17.86 -3.36 4.23
C VAL A 110 -17.51 -4.83 4.08
N THR A 111 -17.14 -5.22 2.86
CA THR A 111 -16.70 -6.58 2.53
C THR A 111 -15.27 -6.64 1.97
N PHE A 112 -14.65 -5.50 1.66
CA PHE A 112 -13.25 -5.47 1.32
C PHE A 112 -12.35 -5.67 2.55
N PRO A 113 -11.13 -6.21 2.37
CA PRO A 113 -10.20 -6.45 3.48
C PRO A 113 -9.89 -5.19 4.29
N MET A 114 -10.09 -5.30 5.60
CA MET A 114 -9.73 -4.29 6.58
C MET A 114 -8.60 -4.82 7.46
N MET A 115 -7.52 -4.08 7.57
CA MET A 115 -6.34 -4.42 8.36
C MET A 115 -6.47 -3.86 9.78
N GLU A 116 -5.61 -4.32 10.68
CA GLU A 116 -5.51 -3.77 12.02
C GLU A 116 -5.27 -2.26 12.01
N LYS A 117 -5.63 -1.62 13.12
CA LYS A 117 -5.36 -0.19 13.29
C LYS A 117 -3.86 0.05 13.46
N ILE A 118 -3.31 0.87 12.56
CA ILE A 118 -1.88 1.22 12.54
C ILE A 118 -1.66 2.73 12.61
N SER A 119 -0.42 3.14 12.89
CA SER A 119 0.01 4.52 12.70
C SER A 119 0.41 4.76 11.24
N VAL A 120 -0.17 5.79 10.63
CA VAL A 120 0.11 6.19 9.23
C VAL A 120 0.94 7.47 9.13
N LYS A 121 1.31 8.06 10.28
CA LYS A 121 2.03 9.33 10.37
C LYS A 121 2.84 9.41 11.66
N GLY A 122 3.95 10.15 11.66
CA GLY A 122 4.76 10.39 12.87
C GLY A 122 5.93 9.42 13.00
N LYS A 123 6.51 9.36 14.21
CA LYS A 123 7.71 8.57 14.46
C LYS A 123 7.46 7.07 14.45
N ASP A 124 6.25 6.67 14.76
CA ASP A 124 5.74 5.29 14.83
C ASP A 124 5.02 4.84 13.55
N MET A 125 5.18 5.62 12.46
CA MET A 125 4.58 5.28 11.16
C MET A 125 4.95 3.86 10.75
N HIS A 126 3.93 3.06 10.45
CA HIS A 126 4.08 1.67 10.01
C HIS A 126 4.94 1.56 8.73
N PRO A 127 5.82 0.55 8.58
CA PRO A 127 6.73 0.40 7.44
C PRO A 127 6.03 0.42 6.08
N LEU A 128 4.82 -0.12 5.98
CA LEU A 128 4.00 -0.05 4.75
C LEU A 128 3.69 1.40 4.38
N TYR A 129 3.33 2.25 5.33
CA TYR A 129 3.07 3.67 5.07
C TYR A 129 4.36 4.47 4.82
N GLN A 130 5.50 4.06 5.39
CA GLN A 130 6.81 4.60 4.99
C GLN A 130 7.09 4.30 3.51
N PHE A 131 6.82 3.07 3.05
CA PHE A 131 6.91 2.71 1.64
C PHE A 131 5.98 3.57 0.78
N LEU A 132 4.71 3.72 1.13
CA LEU A 132 3.73 4.49 0.36
C LEU A 132 4.08 5.98 0.25
N THR A 133 4.84 6.53 1.21
CA THR A 133 5.07 7.98 1.31
C THR A 133 6.49 8.43 0.97
N GLN A 134 7.47 7.52 0.90
CA GLN A 134 8.87 7.91 0.71
C GLN A 134 9.40 7.39 -0.63
N LYS A 135 9.78 8.32 -1.52
CA LYS A 135 10.35 7.99 -2.84
C LYS A 135 11.54 7.05 -2.77
N LYS A 136 12.40 7.19 -1.76
CA LYS A 136 13.55 6.29 -1.55
C LYS A 136 13.15 4.81 -1.36
N LEU A 137 11.90 4.53 -0.95
CA LEU A 137 11.36 3.19 -0.75
C LEU A 137 10.44 2.75 -1.88
N ASN A 138 9.59 3.65 -2.41
CA ASN A 138 8.62 3.32 -3.46
C ASN A 138 9.14 3.56 -4.89
N GLY A 139 10.23 4.32 -5.05
CA GLY A 139 10.84 4.63 -6.34
C GLY A 139 10.10 5.67 -7.19
N VAL A 140 8.94 6.17 -6.74
CA VAL A 140 8.04 7.00 -7.55
C VAL A 140 7.97 8.44 -7.05
N LEU A 141 7.49 8.67 -5.82
CA LEU A 141 7.28 10.01 -5.29
C LEU A 141 7.37 10.06 -3.76
N ASP A 142 7.67 11.24 -3.25
CA ASP A 142 7.48 11.59 -1.85
C ASP A 142 6.07 12.17 -1.64
N SER A 143 5.41 11.76 -0.57
CA SER A 143 4.11 12.27 -0.17
C SER A 143 3.99 12.31 1.36
N LYS A 144 2.88 12.83 1.85
CA LYS A 144 2.51 12.76 3.27
C LYS A 144 1.09 12.25 3.37
N VAL A 145 0.77 11.56 4.46
CA VAL A 145 -0.63 11.30 4.80
C VAL A 145 -1.19 12.57 5.44
N GLU A 146 -2.00 13.30 4.69
CA GLU A 146 -2.51 14.61 5.14
C GLU A 146 -3.76 14.45 6.01
N TRP A 147 -4.65 13.47 5.69
CA TRP A 147 -5.88 13.24 6.42
C TRP A 147 -6.39 11.81 6.25
N ASN A 148 -7.47 11.46 6.98
CA ASN A 148 -8.19 10.19 6.78
C ASN A 148 -8.78 10.12 5.35
N PHE A 149 -8.92 8.90 4.82
CA PHE A 149 -9.43 8.58 3.48
C PHE A 149 -8.55 9.07 2.33
N GLN A 150 -7.24 9.24 2.55
CA GLN A 150 -6.26 9.38 1.47
C GLN A 150 -6.05 8.03 0.79
N LYS A 151 -5.93 8.03 -0.55
CA LYS A 151 -5.87 6.82 -1.36
C LYS A 151 -4.53 6.71 -2.07
N TYR A 152 -4.03 5.48 -2.15
CA TYR A 152 -2.81 5.11 -2.86
C TYR A 152 -3.15 4.02 -3.87
N LEU A 153 -2.83 4.23 -5.14
CA LEU A 153 -3.07 3.28 -6.21
C LEU A 153 -1.80 2.51 -6.52
N ILE A 154 -1.89 1.20 -6.44
CA ILE A 154 -0.79 0.25 -6.64
C ILE A 154 -1.12 -0.62 -7.86
N ASN A 155 -0.20 -0.68 -8.81
CA ASN A 155 -0.37 -1.48 -10.03
C ASN A 155 -0.17 -2.99 -9.80
N GLU A 156 -0.39 -3.77 -10.85
CA GLU A 156 -0.29 -5.24 -10.84
C GLU A 156 1.12 -5.76 -10.53
N LYS A 157 2.15 -4.89 -10.62
CA LYS A 157 3.53 -5.19 -10.23
C LYS A 157 3.81 -4.88 -8.76
N GLY A 158 2.81 -4.35 -8.04
CA GLY A 158 2.94 -3.94 -6.64
C GLY A 158 3.64 -2.60 -6.45
N GLN A 159 3.72 -1.77 -7.48
CA GLN A 159 4.37 -0.46 -7.47
C GLN A 159 3.34 0.65 -7.27
N LEU A 160 3.71 1.66 -6.49
CA LEU A 160 2.90 2.88 -6.34
C LEU A 160 2.80 3.60 -7.69
N GLU A 161 1.61 4.00 -8.09
CA GLU A 161 1.39 4.80 -9.30
C GLU A 161 0.87 6.19 -8.98
N GLN A 162 -0.12 6.29 -8.10
CA GLN A 162 -0.79 7.56 -7.82
C GLN A 162 -1.20 7.68 -6.35
N VAL A 163 -1.33 8.92 -5.90
CA VAL A 163 -1.83 9.27 -4.57
C VAL A 163 -2.96 10.28 -4.74
N TYR A 164 -4.10 10.03 -4.12
CA TYR A 164 -5.24 10.95 -4.12
C TYR A 164 -5.59 11.37 -2.70
N MET A 165 -5.75 12.68 -2.51
CA MET A 165 -6.16 13.26 -1.24
C MET A 165 -7.58 12.85 -0.85
N SER A 166 -7.91 13.03 0.42
CA SER A 166 -9.18 12.63 1.02
C SER A 166 -10.43 13.14 0.28
N GLY A 167 -10.36 14.36 -0.28
CA GLY A 167 -11.46 14.98 -1.02
C GLY A 167 -11.80 14.32 -2.37
N VAL A 168 -10.87 13.55 -2.96
CA VAL A 168 -11.17 12.78 -4.18
C VAL A 168 -12.04 11.58 -3.76
N LYS A 169 -13.24 11.50 -4.28
CA LYS A 169 -14.19 10.42 -3.98
C LYS A 169 -13.71 9.10 -4.53
N PRO A 170 -14.02 7.96 -3.87
CA PRO A 170 -13.64 6.63 -4.37
C PRO A 170 -14.18 6.31 -5.76
N ASP A 171 -15.35 6.82 -6.11
CA ASP A 171 -16.02 6.62 -7.41
C ASP A 171 -15.67 7.71 -8.46
N ASP A 172 -14.70 8.58 -8.18
CA ASP A 172 -14.17 9.54 -9.14
C ASP A 172 -13.64 8.83 -10.41
N GLU A 173 -13.85 9.42 -11.57
CA GLU A 173 -13.41 8.85 -12.85
C GLU A 173 -11.90 8.58 -12.90
N LYS A 174 -11.09 9.39 -12.20
CA LYS A 174 -9.64 9.17 -12.10
C LYS A 174 -9.30 7.81 -11.49
N ILE A 175 -10.10 7.35 -10.52
CA ILE A 175 -9.92 6.06 -9.86
C ILE A 175 -10.60 4.95 -10.69
N THR A 176 -11.85 5.14 -11.11
CA THR A 176 -12.58 4.11 -11.84
C THR A 176 -12.00 3.81 -13.21
N ASN A 177 -11.51 4.82 -13.95
CA ASN A 177 -10.78 4.63 -15.19
C ASN A 177 -9.43 3.93 -14.98
N TRP A 178 -8.74 4.20 -13.85
CA TRP A 178 -7.51 3.49 -13.52
C TRP A 178 -7.79 2.00 -13.23
N ILE A 179 -8.89 1.67 -12.56
CA ILE A 179 -9.27 0.27 -12.29
C ILE A 179 -9.49 -0.49 -13.60
N THR A 180 -10.09 0.13 -14.61
CA THR A 180 -10.55 -0.55 -15.84
C THR A 180 -9.55 -0.54 -17.00
N LYS A 181 -8.47 0.22 -16.90
CA LYS A 181 -7.35 0.21 -17.88
C LYS A 181 -6.50 -1.05 -17.72
#